data_a36da723fa4b96f6dc400b7112446db5
#
_entry.id   a36da723fa4b96f6dc400b7112446db5
#
_cell.length_a   1.000
_cell.length_b   1.000
_cell.length_c   1.000
_cell.angle_alpha   90.00
_cell.angle_beta   90.00
_cell.angle_gamma   90.00
#
_symmetry.space_group_name_H-M   'P 1'
#
loop_
_entity.id
_entity.type
_entity.pdbx_description
1 polymer ?
#
loop_
_entity_poly.entity_id
_entity_poly.type
_entity_poly.pdbx_seq_one_letter_code
_entity_poly.pdbx_strand_id
1 'polypeptide(L)'
;MTDFLCTGDVVGYNAAPNECLKIIRDLGCPVVKGNHDDYVACERDLADFHPNAAAVVTWTRDQLSEDDLQWLRNLPFTEKKMGISIVHATWDHPETFGYVFDHLQAEANFISQPTPLCFHGHTHCPMIYEKQMGGVFRIEAQEFKLPIGRKYFVNVGSVGQPRDGDPRAAYALYNPMERSITFRRLDYDIQAAQERIRMAGLPDRLAQRLEVGQ
;
A
#
# COMPACT_ATOMS: atom_id res chain seq x y z
N MET A 1 17.71 1.50 10.66
CA MET A 1 16.32 1.90 10.36
C MET A 1 15.72 2.34 11.68
N THR A 2 15.19 3.54 11.75
CA THR A 2 14.73 4.16 12.99
C THR A 2 13.22 4.35 13.05
N ASP A 3 12.57 4.49 11.89
CA ASP A 3 11.14 4.76 11.80
C ASP A 3 10.49 3.92 10.70
N PHE A 4 9.19 3.65 10.88
CA PHE A 4 8.33 2.99 9.90
C PHE A 4 7.23 3.93 9.46
N LEU A 5 6.74 3.74 8.23
CA LEU A 5 5.52 4.34 7.68
C LEU A 5 4.73 3.23 6.99
N CYS A 6 3.43 3.18 7.18
CA CYS A 6 2.54 2.23 6.51
C CYS A 6 1.59 2.97 5.59
N THR A 7 1.58 2.60 4.32
CA THR A 7 0.73 3.20 3.29
C THR A 7 -0.68 2.61 3.20
N GLY A 8 -1.11 1.86 4.21
CA GLY A 8 -2.46 1.27 4.29
C GLY A 8 -2.55 -0.14 3.70
N ASP A 9 -3.79 -0.62 3.58
CA ASP A 9 -4.11 -2.01 3.26
C ASP A 9 -3.41 -2.98 4.23
N VAL A 10 -3.58 -2.71 5.53
CA VAL A 10 -3.06 -3.56 6.61
C VAL A 10 -3.74 -4.93 6.58
N VAL A 11 -4.98 -4.97 6.13
CA VAL A 11 -5.81 -6.17 6.01
C VAL A 11 -6.30 -6.37 4.57
N GLY A 12 -6.85 -7.53 4.28
CA GLY A 12 -7.41 -7.89 2.97
C GLY A 12 -6.53 -8.86 2.17
N TYR A 13 -7.10 -9.49 1.16
CA TYR A 13 -6.54 -10.52 0.26
C TYR A 13 -6.03 -11.80 0.92
N ASN A 14 -5.19 -11.70 1.96
CA ASN A 14 -4.50 -12.83 2.59
C ASN A 14 -5.15 -13.24 3.93
N ALA A 15 -4.73 -14.40 4.47
CA ALA A 15 -5.41 -15.07 5.57
C ALA A 15 -4.74 -14.85 6.95
N ALA A 16 -4.16 -13.66 7.20
CA ALA A 16 -3.52 -13.34 8.47
C ALA A 16 -3.85 -11.92 8.98
N PRO A 17 -5.13 -11.46 8.95
CA PRO A 17 -5.45 -10.07 9.27
C PRO A 17 -5.10 -9.70 10.71
N ASN A 18 -5.38 -10.57 11.68
CA ASN A 18 -5.12 -10.32 13.11
C ASN A 18 -3.62 -10.13 13.39
N GLU A 19 -2.78 -11.02 12.83
CA GLU A 19 -1.34 -10.95 13.01
C GLU A 19 -0.75 -9.70 12.36
N CYS A 20 -1.19 -9.35 11.15
CA CYS A 20 -0.77 -8.13 10.46
C CYS A 20 -1.16 -6.88 11.24
N LEU A 21 -2.42 -6.79 11.68
CA LEU A 21 -2.91 -5.70 12.50
C LEU A 21 -2.11 -5.55 13.79
N LYS A 22 -1.90 -6.65 14.50
CA LYS A 22 -1.11 -6.64 15.73
C LYS A 22 0.30 -6.09 15.49
N ILE A 23 0.99 -6.55 14.45
CA ILE A 23 2.34 -6.10 14.14
C ILE A 23 2.36 -4.60 13.84
N ILE A 24 1.44 -4.10 13.02
CA ILE A 24 1.39 -2.68 12.63
C ILE A 24 1.03 -1.80 13.85
N ARG A 25 0.10 -2.23 14.69
CA ARG A 25 -0.25 -1.52 15.94
C ARG A 25 0.94 -1.49 16.92
N ASP A 26 1.64 -2.60 17.08
CA ASP A 26 2.82 -2.70 17.97
C ASP A 26 4.00 -1.84 17.49
N LEU A 27 4.15 -1.63 16.18
CA LEU A 27 5.15 -0.71 15.62
C LEU A 27 4.90 0.76 15.99
N GLY A 28 3.66 1.15 16.28
CA GLY A 28 3.28 2.52 16.65
C GLY A 28 3.66 3.57 15.60
N CYS A 29 3.74 3.17 14.34
CA CYS A 29 4.12 4.04 13.23
C CYS A 29 2.90 4.77 12.64
N PRO A 30 3.08 5.87 11.89
CA PRO A 30 2.04 6.44 11.08
C PRO A 30 1.49 5.45 10.07
N VAL A 31 0.16 5.32 10.02
CA VAL A 31 -0.58 4.44 9.12
C VAL A 31 -1.68 5.26 8.46
N VAL A 32 -1.84 5.15 7.15
CA VAL A 32 -3.00 5.71 6.44
C VAL A 32 -3.97 4.60 6.05
N LYS A 33 -5.23 4.96 5.89
CA LYS A 33 -6.29 4.03 5.51
C LYS A 33 -6.18 3.62 4.05
N GLY A 34 -6.10 2.31 3.79
CA GLY A 34 -6.26 1.74 2.47
C GLY A 34 -7.72 1.41 2.13
N ASN A 35 -7.99 1.07 0.87
CA ASN A 35 -9.34 0.72 0.46
C ASN A 35 -9.81 -0.60 1.10
N HIS A 36 -8.92 -1.57 1.32
CA HIS A 36 -9.29 -2.80 2.02
C HIS A 36 -9.57 -2.56 3.50
N ASP A 37 -8.79 -1.70 4.17
CA ASP A 37 -9.04 -1.29 5.55
C ASP A 37 -10.43 -0.64 5.67
N ASP A 38 -10.78 0.25 4.72
CA ASP A 38 -12.06 0.94 4.68
C ASP A 38 -13.23 -0.01 4.38
N TYR A 39 -13.08 -0.91 3.40
CA TYR A 39 -14.12 -1.87 3.03
C TYR A 39 -14.39 -2.90 4.14
N VAL A 40 -13.35 -3.33 4.84
CA VAL A 40 -13.46 -4.27 5.97
C VAL A 40 -14.10 -3.58 7.17
N ALA A 41 -13.67 -2.38 7.52
CA ALA A 41 -14.08 -1.69 8.74
C ALA A 41 -15.41 -0.96 8.62
N CYS A 42 -15.75 -0.42 7.44
CA CYS A 42 -17.00 0.28 7.19
C CYS A 42 -18.00 -0.67 6.50
N GLU A 43 -19.24 -0.69 6.98
CA GLU A 43 -20.32 -1.48 6.35
C GLU A 43 -20.74 -0.82 5.04
N ARG A 44 -19.94 -1.04 3.99
CA ARG A 44 -20.27 -0.61 2.63
C ARG A 44 -21.05 -1.70 1.91
N ASP A 45 -21.93 -1.30 1.00
CA ASP A 45 -22.54 -2.23 0.07
C ASP A 45 -21.45 -2.86 -0.83
N LEU A 46 -21.42 -4.18 -0.86
CA LEU A 46 -20.46 -4.96 -1.66
C LEU A 46 -21.10 -5.49 -2.95
N ALA A 47 -22.33 -5.08 -3.28
CA ALA A 47 -23.05 -5.59 -4.45
C ALA A 47 -22.32 -5.35 -5.78
N ASP A 48 -21.60 -4.24 -5.89
CA ASP A 48 -20.82 -3.88 -7.08
C ASP A 48 -19.40 -4.47 -7.08
N PHE A 49 -19.02 -5.21 -6.04
CA PHE A 49 -17.68 -5.81 -5.94
C PHE A 49 -17.62 -7.10 -6.78
N HIS A 50 -16.45 -7.37 -7.34
CA HIS A 50 -16.19 -8.70 -7.86
C HIS A 50 -16.40 -9.74 -6.74
N PRO A 51 -17.09 -10.88 -6.98
CA PRO A 51 -17.47 -11.85 -5.94
C PRO A 51 -16.29 -12.30 -5.05
N ASN A 52 -15.11 -12.51 -5.64
CA ASN A 52 -13.92 -12.88 -4.89
C ASN A 52 -13.45 -11.77 -3.93
N ALA A 53 -13.57 -10.50 -4.32
CA ALA A 53 -13.22 -9.38 -3.46
C ALA A 53 -14.22 -9.21 -2.32
N ALA A 54 -15.51 -9.32 -2.61
CA ALA A 54 -16.57 -9.29 -1.59
C ALA A 54 -16.39 -10.41 -0.56
N ALA A 55 -16.09 -11.64 -1.00
CA ALA A 55 -15.84 -12.79 -0.13
C ALA A 55 -14.65 -12.53 0.82
N VAL A 56 -13.56 -11.93 0.32
CA VAL A 56 -12.38 -11.59 1.16
C VAL A 56 -12.73 -10.52 2.18
N VAL A 57 -13.44 -9.47 1.78
CA VAL A 57 -13.84 -8.39 2.70
C VAL A 57 -14.71 -8.95 3.83
N THR A 58 -15.72 -9.75 3.50
CA THR A 58 -16.60 -10.38 4.48
C THR A 58 -15.84 -11.29 5.42
N TRP A 59 -15.04 -12.22 4.86
CA TRP A 59 -14.23 -13.13 5.66
C TRP A 59 -13.28 -12.38 6.61
N THR A 60 -12.57 -11.36 6.10
CA THR A 60 -11.62 -10.57 6.91
C THR A 60 -12.35 -9.85 8.04
N ARG A 61 -13.51 -9.27 7.78
CA ARG A 61 -14.34 -8.61 8.80
C ARG A 61 -14.72 -9.57 9.92
N ASP A 62 -15.11 -10.80 9.57
CA ASP A 62 -15.50 -11.83 10.53
C ASP A 62 -14.34 -12.33 11.41
N GLN A 63 -13.09 -12.12 10.97
CA GLN A 63 -11.90 -12.48 11.75
C GLN A 63 -11.51 -11.41 12.78
N LEU A 64 -11.93 -10.17 12.61
CA LEU A 64 -11.47 -9.03 13.41
C LEU A 64 -12.40 -8.76 14.60
N SER A 65 -11.82 -8.31 15.71
CA SER A 65 -12.57 -7.80 16.84
C SER A 65 -13.17 -6.42 16.54
N GLU A 66 -14.20 -6.01 17.29
CA GLU A 66 -14.75 -4.65 17.16
C GLU A 66 -13.71 -3.56 17.45
N ASP A 67 -12.77 -3.80 18.38
CA ASP A 67 -11.64 -2.89 18.66
C ASP A 67 -10.74 -2.72 17.44
N ASP A 68 -10.46 -3.81 16.71
CA ASP A 68 -9.67 -3.79 15.48
C ASP A 68 -10.40 -3.05 14.36
N LEU A 69 -11.69 -3.34 14.18
CA LEU A 69 -12.54 -2.63 13.21
C LEU A 69 -12.61 -1.14 13.52
N GLN A 70 -12.76 -0.78 14.80
CA GLN A 70 -12.78 0.63 15.22
C GLN A 70 -11.43 1.32 14.99
N TRP A 71 -10.32 0.62 15.21
CA TRP A 71 -8.98 1.14 14.90
C TRP A 71 -8.83 1.43 13.41
N LEU A 72 -9.24 0.50 12.53
CA LEU A 72 -9.23 0.70 11.07
C LEU A 72 -10.14 1.85 10.64
N ARG A 73 -11.35 1.98 11.22
CA ARG A 73 -12.26 3.12 10.94
C ARG A 73 -11.64 4.47 11.25
N ASN A 74 -10.79 4.52 12.27
CA ASN A 74 -10.16 5.77 12.75
C ASN A 74 -8.85 6.12 12.01
N LEU A 75 -8.34 5.26 11.12
CA LEU A 75 -7.16 5.58 10.33
C LEU A 75 -7.42 6.81 9.45
N PRO A 76 -6.48 7.77 9.40
CA PRO A 76 -6.57 8.91 8.49
C PRO A 76 -6.35 8.46 7.04
N PHE A 77 -6.96 9.15 6.07
CA PHE A 77 -6.67 8.91 4.65
C PHE A 77 -5.30 9.42 4.23
N THR A 78 -4.79 10.43 4.91
CA THR A 78 -3.50 11.05 4.62
C THR A 78 -2.76 11.40 5.90
N GLU A 79 -1.43 11.35 5.87
CA GLU A 79 -0.61 11.73 7.02
C GLU A 79 0.62 12.53 6.56
N LYS A 80 1.17 13.37 7.45
CA LYS A 80 2.39 14.13 7.22
C LYS A 80 3.31 13.98 8.42
N LYS A 81 4.54 13.54 8.16
CA LYS A 81 5.55 13.40 9.19
C LYS A 81 6.93 13.79 8.65
N MET A 82 7.65 14.65 9.38
CA MET A 82 9.04 15.01 9.07
C MET A 82 9.28 15.53 7.63
N GLY A 83 8.32 16.28 7.07
CA GLY A 83 8.44 16.83 5.70
C GLY A 83 8.11 15.83 4.58
N ILE A 84 7.65 14.65 4.94
CA ILE A 84 7.15 13.60 4.05
C ILE A 84 5.63 13.53 4.18
N SER A 85 4.92 13.24 3.10
CA SER A 85 3.52 12.85 3.14
C SER A 85 3.34 11.38 2.78
N ILE A 86 2.29 10.76 3.31
CA ILE A 86 1.86 9.42 2.95
C ILE A 86 0.36 9.42 2.66
N VAL A 87 -0.02 8.64 1.68
CA VAL A 87 -1.41 8.39 1.27
C VAL A 87 -1.49 6.95 0.76
N HIS A 88 -2.65 6.31 0.81
CA HIS A 88 -2.77 4.97 0.23
C HIS A 88 -2.70 4.99 -1.29
N ALA A 89 -3.51 5.81 -1.93
CA ALA A 89 -3.69 5.87 -3.38
C ALA A 89 -3.27 7.25 -3.93
N THR A 90 -4.17 8.22 -4.01
CA THR A 90 -3.92 9.58 -4.50
C THR A 90 -4.16 10.62 -3.42
N TRP A 91 -3.45 11.76 -3.49
CA TRP A 91 -3.62 12.85 -2.54
C TRP A 91 -4.84 13.73 -2.84
N ASP A 92 -5.23 13.82 -4.10
CA ASP A 92 -6.48 14.41 -4.53
C ASP A 92 -7.63 13.40 -4.34
N HIS A 93 -8.59 13.69 -3.53
CA HIS A 93 -9.69 12.77 -3.20
C HIS A 93 -9.24 11.40 -2.68
N PRO A 94 -8.45 11.35 -1.57
CA PRO A 94 -7.84 10.12 -1.09
C PRO A 94 -8.85 9.04 -0.70
N GLU A 95 -10.09 9.43 -0.38
CA GLU A 95 -11.23 8.55 -0.06
C GLU A 95 -11.79 7.78 -1.28
N THR A 96 -11.40 8.18 -2.48
CA THR A 96 -11.83 7.51 -3.74
C THR A 96 -10.89 6.40 -4.19
N PHE A 97 -9.70 6.33 -3.60
CA PHE A 97 -8.68 5.31 -3.89
C PHE A 97 -8.33 5.21 -5.38
N GLY A 98 -8.09 6.35 -6.05
CA GLY A 98 -7.73 6.41 -7.46
C GLY A 98 -6.41 5.68 -7.76
N TYR A 99 -6.34 4.98 -8.88
CA TYR A 99 -5.11 4.32 -9.33
C TYR A 99 -4.14 5.30 -10.01
N VAL A 100 -2.84 5.04 -9.86
CA VAL A 100 -1.78 5.76 -10.55
C VAL A 100 -0.86 4.77 -11.25
N PHE A 101 -1.09 4.58 -12.55
CA PHE A 101 -0.30 3.70 -13.40
C PHE A 101 0.56 4.47 -14.42
N ASP A 102 0.26 5.74 -14.64
CA ASP A 102 0.94 6.55 -15.65
C ASP A 102 1.28 7.97 -15.16
N HIS A 103 2.00 8.72 -16.00
CA HIS A 103 2.46 10.05 -15.68
C HIS A 103 1.33 11.10 -15.64
N LEU A 104 0.20 10.89 -16.34
CA LEU A 104 -0.93 11.83 -16.33
C LEU A 104 -1.66 11.74 -14.98
N GLN A 105 -1.89 10.53 -14.50
CA GLN A 105 -2.48 10.29 -13.17
C GLN A 105 -1.57 10.82 -12.05
N ALA A 106 -0.25 10.61 -12.20
CA ALA A 106 0.72 11.18 -11.27
C ALA A 106 0.76 12.72 -11.32
N GLU A 107 0.57 13.33 -12.49
CA GLU A 107 0.52 14.79 -12.63
C GLU A 107 -0.66 15.40 -11.87
N ALA A 108 -1.84 14.82 -11.97
CA ALA A 108 -3.01 15.23 -11.20
C ALA A 108 -2.73 15.20 -9.68
N ASN A 109 -2.11 14.11 -9.20
CA ASN A 109 -1.72 13.97 -7.81
C ASN A 109 -0.75 15.08 -7.35
N PHE A 110 0.24 15.47 -8.18
CA PHE A 110 1.23 16.49 -7.82
C PHE A 110 0.63 17.88 -7.57
N ILE A 111 -0.55 18.18 -8.13
CA ILE A 111 -1.26 19.46 -7.91
C ILE A 111 -1.62 19.58 -6.42
N SER A 112 -2.15 18.52 -5.83
CA SER A 112 -2.63 18.51 -4.44
C SER A 112 -1.55 18.07 -3.43
N GLN A 113 -0.46 17.42 -3.89
CA GLN A 113 0.59 16.89 -3.02
C GLN A 113 1.28 17.99 -2.21
N PRO A 114 1.22 17.94 -0.84
CA PRO A 114 1.64 19.05 0.00
C PRO A 114 3.15 19.10 0.26
N THR A 115 3.86 18.00 0.09
CA THR A 115 5.31 17.89 0.38
C THR A 115 6.11 17.52 -0.86
N PRO A 116 7.41 17.80 -0.89
CA PRO A 116 8.27 17.37 -2.01
C PRO A 116 8.32 15.85 -2.21
N LEU A 117 8.15 15.07 -1.14
CA LEU A 117 8.17 13.61 -1.18
C LEU A 117 6.87 13.05 -0.59
N CYS A 118 6.18 12.23 -1.37
CA CYS A 118 5.01 11.49 -0.93
C CYS A 118 5.17 10.00 -1.24
N PHE A 119 4.91 9.15 -0.24
CA PHE A 119 4.84 7.70 -0.43
C PHE A 119 3.40 7.23 -0.57
N HIS A 120 3.18 6.24 -1.43
CA HIS A 120 1.89 5.60 -1.63
C HIS A 120 2.02 4.10 -1.94
N GLY A 121 0.89 3.40 -2.04
CA GLY A 121 0.78 1.97 -2.35
C GLY A 121 -0.27 1.70 -3.44
N HIS A 122 -1.29 0.94 -3.10
CA HIS A 122 -2.51 0.65 -3.87
C HIS A 122 -2.32 -0.14 -5.17
N THR A 123 -1.41 0.25 -6.06
CA THR A 123 -1.15 -0.52 -7.31
C THR A 123 -0.29 -1.75 -7.07
N HIS A 124 0.40 -1.84 -5.92
CA HIS A 124 1.34 -2.89 -5.53
C HIS A 124 2.57 -3.03 -6.45
N CYS A 125 2.88 -2.00 -7.23
CA CYS A 125 4.03 -1.96 -8.16
C CYS A 125 4.98 -0.84 -7.72
N PRO A 126 6.20 -1.13 -7.26
CA PRO A 126 7.17 -0.10 -6.93
C PRO A 126 7.44 0.84 -8.10
N MET A 127 7.35 2.15 -7.87
CA MET A 127 7.49 3.14 -8.93
C MET A 127 7.83 4.51 -8.35
N ILE A 128 8.65 5.27 -9.07
CA ILE A 128 8.91 6.68 -8.77
C ILE A 128 8.36 7.53 -9.91
N TYR A 129 7.51 8.48 -9.57
CA TYR A 129 7.18 9.60 -10.45
C TYR A 129 7.90 10.85 -9.96
N GLU A 130 8.55 11.56 -10.87
CA GLU A 130 9.27 12.80 -10.60
C GLU A 130 8.64 13.95 -11.36
N LYS A 131 8.26 15.02 -10.65
CA LYS A 131 7.79 16.28 -11.24
C LYS A 131 8.93 17.27 -11.32
N GLN A 132 9.22 17.75 -12.52
CA GLN A 132 10.18 18.80 -12.81
C GLN A 132 9.62 19.80 -13.85
N MET A 133 10.39 20.84 -14.23
CA MET A 133 9.90 21.89 -15.14
C MET A 133 9.40 21.36 -16.49
N GLY A 134 9.92 20.26 -16.98
CA GLY A 134 9.53 19.65 -18.28
C GLY A 134 8.34 18.69 -18.22
N GLY A 135 7.73 18.47 -17.03
CA GLY A 135 6.61 17.54 -16.88
C GLY A 135 6.84 16.49 -15.79
N VAL A 136 6.10 15.37 -15.89
CA VAL A 136 6.21 14.22 -14.99
C VAL A 136 6.93 13.08 -15.69
N PHE A 137 7.91 12.51 -15.04
CA PHE A 137 8.72 11.41 -15.54
C PHE A 137 8.60 10.19 -14.62
N ARG A 138 8.45 9.03 -15.25
CA ARG A 138 8.52 7.73 -14.58
C ARG A 138 9.98 7.31 -14.49
N ILE A 139 10.41 6.88 -13.29
CA ILE A 139 11.78 6.45 -13.02
C ILE A 139 11.74 4.99 -12.55
N GLU A 140 12.44 4.15 -13.28
CA GLU A 140 12.65 2.75 -12.97
C GLU A 140 14.08 2.58 -12.46
N ALA A 141 14.22 2.50 -11.13
CA ALA A 141 15.54 2.32 -10.50
C ALA A 141 15.39 1.59 -9.18
N GLN A 142 16.32 0.70 -8.86
CA GLN A 142 16.38 0.05 -7.56
C GLN A 142 16.82 1.03 -6.47
N GLU A 143 17.71 1.95 -6.81
CA GLU A 143 18.17 3.03 -5.93
C GLU A 143 18.12 4.36 -6.69
N PHE A 144 17.61 5.39 -6.05
CA PHE A 144 17.44 6.70 -6.66
C PHE A 144 17.71 7.82 -5.66
N LYS A 145 18.56 8.77 -6.03
CA LYS A 145 18.75 10.02 -5.29
C LYS A 145 17.68 11.03 -5.68
N LEU A 146 17.20 11.79 -4.71
CA LEU A 146 16.15 12.80 -4.87
C LEU A 146 16.76 14.20 -5.02
N PRO A 147 17.01 14.72 -6.25
CA PRO A 147 17.44 16.10 -6.46
C PRO A 147 16.54 17.12 -5.77
N ILE A 148 17.15 18.18 -5.24
CA ILE A 148 16.43 19.28 -4.61
C ILE A 148 15.65 20.07 -5.65
N GLY A 149 14.50 20.64 -5.28
CA GLY A 149 13.67 21.48 -6.16
C GLY A 149 12.70 20.70 -7.05
N ARG A 150 12.58 19.39 -6.84
CA ARG A 150 11.62 18.53 -7.53
C ARG A 150 10.62 17.93 -6.54
N LYS A 151 9.49 17.43 -7.06
CA LYS A 151 8.54 16.63 -6.28
C LYS A 151 8.60 15.16 -6.71
N TYR A 152 8.37 14.29 -5.75
CA TYR A 152 8.39 12.83 -5.93
C TYR A 152 7.14 12.20 -5.38
N PHE A 153 6.54 11.31 -6.16
CA PHE A 153 5.43 10.45 -5.76
C PHE A 153 5.87 9.00 -5.93
N VAL A 154 5.99 8.27 -4.83
CA VAL A 154 6.73 7.01 -4.77
C VAL A 154 5.83 5.89 -4.29
N ASN A 155 5.52 4.96 -5.18
CA ASN A 155 4.87 3.72 -4.80
C ASN A 155 5.89 2.78 -4.17
N VAL A 156 5.61 2.32 -2.96
CA VAL A 156 6.53 1.46 -2.19
C VAL A 156 6.41 -0.02 -2.54
N GLY A 157 5.46 -0.39 -3.42
CA GLY A 157 5.13 -1.77 -3.71
C GLY A 157 4.19 -2.39 -2.69
N SER A 158 4.24 -3.69 -2.54
CA SER A 158 3.42 -4.44 -1.58
C SER A 158 4.23 -5.51 -0.87
N VAL A 159 4.04 -5.60 0.45
CA VAL A 159 4.61 -6.69 1.26
C VAL A 159 3.80 -7.98 1.06
N GLY A 160 2.46 -7.86 1.01
CA GLY A 160 1.56 -9.02 1.03
C GLY A 160 1.15 -9.56 -0.34
N GLN A 161 1.09 -8.70 -1.37
CA GLN A 161 0.66 -9.10 -2.71
C GLN A 161 1.29 -8.22 -3.80
N PRO A 162 2.58 -8.41 -4.12
CA PRO A 162 3.24 -7.74 -5.25
C PRO A 162 2.53 -8.02 -6.58
N ARG A 163 2.51 -7.03 -7.49
CA ARG A 163 1.81 -7.12 -8.79
C ARG A 163 2.65 -6.68 -9.98
N ASP A 164 3.94 -6.74 -9.85
CA ASP A 164 4.91 -6.33 -10.87
C ASP A 164 5.71 -7.50 -11.45
N GLY A 165 5.21 -8.74 -11.26
CA GLY A 165 5.81 -9.98 -11.76
C GLY A 165 6.94 -10.53 -10.86
N ASP A 166 7.27 -9.85 -9.75
CA ASP A 166 8.22 -10.35 -8.74
C ASP A 166 7.45 -10.74 -7.48
N PRO A 167 7.38 -12.06 -7.13
CA PRO A 167 6.58 -12.54 -6.00
C PRO A 167 7.12 -12.13 -4.62
N ARG A 168 8.36 -11.64 -4.54
CA ARG A 168 9.00 -11.27 -3.28
C ARG A 168 8.37 -10.02 -2.68
N ALA A 169 8.22 -10.00 -1.36
CA ALA A 169 7.72 -8.85 -0.63
C ALA A 169 8.51 -7.57 -0.96
N ALA A 170 7.81 -6.49 -1.30
CA ALA A 170 8.42 -5.23 -1.69
C ALA A 170 8.23 -4.15 -0.61
N TYR A 171 9.28 -3.37 -0.38
CA TYR A 171 9.24 -2.17 0.45
C TYR A 171 10.30 -1.16 0.02
N ALA A 172 10.19 0.08 0.49
CA ALA A 172 11.16 1.14 0.22
C ALA A 172 11.89 1.58 1.50
N LEU A 173 13.19 1.84 1.38
CA LEU A 173 13.99 2.51 2.40
C LEU A 173 14.23 3.95 1.94
N TYR A 174 13.95 4.92 2.80
CA TYR A 174 14.27 6.32 2.58
C TYR A 174 15.37 6.76 3.55
N ASN A 175 16.45 7.29 3.01
CA ASN A 175 17.51 7.94 3.80
C ASN A 175 17.39 9.46 3.65
N PRO A 176 16.91 10.19 4.68
CA PRO A 176 16.74 11.65 4.59
C PRO A 176 18.08 12.41 4.51
N MET A 177 19.15 11.88 5.09
CA MET A 177 20.48 12.54 5.05
C MET A 177 21.08 12.50 3.65
N GLU A 178 20.97 11.37 2.98
CA GLU A 178 21.47 11.18 1.61
C GLU A 178 20.45 11.59 0.55
N ARG A 179 19.17 11.81 0.97
CA ARG A 179 18.03 12.02 0.08
C ARG A 179 17.93 10.91 -0.97
N SER A 180 17.98 9.68 -0.52
CA SER A 180 17.93 8.50 -1.39
C SER A 180 16.77 7.57 -1.03
N ILE A 181 16.20 6.92 -2.04
CA ILE A 181 15.23 5.83 -1.91
C ILE A 181 15.88 4.58 -2.47
N THR A 182 15.72 3.47 -1.74
CA THR A 182 16.15 2.15 -2.19
C THR A 182 14.98 1.19 -2.07
N PHE A 183 14.56 0.59 -3.18
CA PHE A 183 13.60 -0.50 -3.16
C PHE A 183 14.28 -1.81 -2.76
N ARG A 184 13.59 -2.58 -1.95
CA ARG A 184 14.04 -3.87 -1.45
C ARG A 184 13.02 -4.95 -1.75
N ARG A 185 13.53 -6.15 -2.00
CA ARG A 185 12.75 -7.38 -2.14
C ARG A 185 13.21 -8.38 -1.10
N LEU A 186 12.24 -9.04 -0.50
CA LEU A 186 12.50 -10.01 0.55
C LEU A 186 11.77 -11.32 0.23
N ASP A 187 12.52 -12.41 0.20
CA ASP A 187 11.94 -13.74 0.06
C ASP A 187 11.14 -14.09 1.33
N TYR A 188 10.04 -14.80 1.14
CA TYR A 188 9.20 -15.33 2.21
C TYR A 188 8.64 -16.70 1.82
N ASP A 189 8.05 -17.40 2.76
CA ASP A 189 7.43 -18.69 2.52
C ASP A 189 6.08 -18.53 1.81
N ILE A 190 6.13 -18.48 0.48
CA ILE A 190 4.96 -18.32 -0.39
C ILE A 190 4.02 -19.51 -0.22
N GLN A 191 4.55 -20.73 -0.10
CA GLN A 191 3.74 -21.95 0.03
C GLN A 191 2.93 -21.92 1.33
N ALA A 192 3.54 -21.56 2.44
CA ALA A 192 2.83 -21.41 3.70
C ALA A 192 1.73 -20.34 3.63
N ALA A 193 1.99 -19.22 2.95
CA ALA A 193 0.97 -18.18 2.74
C ALA A 193 -0.19 -18.68 1.87
N GLN A 194 0.10 -19.41 0.80
CA GLN A 194 -0.91 -20.03 -0.08
C GLN A 194 -1.76 -21.07 0.68
N GLU A 195 -1.13 -21.92 1.49
CA GLU A 195 -1.84 -22.90 2.31
C GLU A 195 -2.79 -22.24 3.31
N ARG A 196 -2.37 -21.15 3.97
CA ARG A 196 -3.24 -20.38 4.87
C ARG A 196 -4.47 -19.83 4.15
N ILE A 197 -4.32 -19.31 2.94
CA ILE A 197 -5.44 -18.81 2.11
C ILE A 197 -6.42 -19.95 1.81
N ARG A 198 -5.92 -21.12 1.40
CA ARG A 198 -6.75 -22.30 1.10
C ARG A 198 -7.46 -22.85 2.35
N MET A 199 -6.74 -22.94 3.46
CA MET A 199 -7.30 -23.39 4.75
C MET A 199 -8.39 -22.47 5.28
N ALA A 200 -8.29 -21.17 4.98
CA ALA A 200 -9.31 -20.18 5.31
C ALA A 200 -10.54 -20.25 4.40
N GLY A 201 -10.55 -21.12 3.38
CA GLY A 201 -11.64 -21.21 2.40
C GLY A 201 -11.76 -20.02 1.45
N LEU A 202 -10.71 -19.21 1.37
CA LEU A 202 -10.66 -18.07 0.46
C LEU A 202 -10.45 -18.52 -0.99
N PRO A 203 -10.82 -17.70 -1.99
CA PRO A 203 -10.67 -18.04 -3.40
C PRO A 203 -9.23 -18.43 -3.77
N ASP A 204 -9.03 -19.62 -4.37
CA ASP A 204 -7.68 -20.16 -4.70
C ASP A 204 -6.87 -19.24 -5.63
N ARG A 205 -7.54 -18.41 -6.45
CA ARG A 205 -6.88 -17.39 -7.26
C ARG A 205 -6.00 -16.44 -6.41
N LEU A 206 -6.35 -16.18 -5.16
CA LEU A 206 -5.55 -15.34 -4.26
C LEU A 206 -4.25 -16.02 -3.88
N ALA A 207 -4.29 -17.33 -3.66
CA ALA A 207 -3.09 -18.14 -3.42
C ALA A 207 -2.19 -18.20 -4.67
N GLN A 208 -2.78 -18.49 -5.84
CA GLN A 208 -2.03 -18.57 -7.10
C GLN A 208 -1.29 -17.29 -7.48
N ARG A 209 -1.89 -16.12 -7.21
CA ARG A 209 -1.29 -14.80 -7.50
C ARG A 209 0.02 -14.56 -6.75
N LEU A 210 0.16 -15.10 -5.54
CA LEU A 210 1.38 -14.91 -4.73
C LEU A 210 2.62 -15.51 -5.40
N GLU A 211 2.47 -16.62 -6.10
CA GLU A 211 3.60 -17.30 -6.76
C GLU A 211 4.13 -16.54 -7.97
N VAL A 212 3.27 -15.79 -8.63
CA VAL A 212 3.61 -15.10 -9.89
C VAL A 212 3.73 -13.58 -9.75
N GLY A 213 3.51 -13.04 -8.55
CA GLY A 213 3.58 -11.60 -8.31
C GLY A 213 2.52 -10.80 -9.08
N GLN A 214 1.22 -11.23 -9.02
CA GLN A 214 0.09 -10.61 -9.75
C GLN A 214 -1.08 -10.21 -8.86
#